data_4d7d2128f0172a081c593698b73e4050
#
_entry.id   4d7d2128f0172a081c593698b73e4050
#
_cell.length_a   1.000
_cell.length_b   1.000
_cell.length_c   1.000
_cell.angle_alpha   90.00
_cell.angle_beta   90.00
_cell.angle_gamma   90.00
#
_symmetry.space_group_name_H-M   'P 1'
#
loop_
_entity.id
_entity.type
_entity.pdbx_description
1 polymer ?
#
loop_
_entity_poly.entity_id
_entity_poly.type
_entity_poly.pdbx_seq_one_letter_code
_entity_poly.pdbx_strand_id
1 'polypeptide(L)'
;MTVKIALLGFGTVASGVPFLLKENGEKINQSAHSEIEVAKVLVKDEDEKNRLLAAGNDFNFVTNVDDILSDQDITIVVELMGRIEPAKTFITRALEAGKHVVTANKDLLAVHGAELLEIAQSNKVALYYEAAVAGGIPILRTLSNSLTSDKVTRVLGVVNGTSNFMMTKMVEEGWSYDDALAEAQRLGFAESDPTNDVDGIDAAYKMVILSQFAFGMKVAFDDVAHKGIRNITPEDVAVAQELGYVVKLVGSIEETPSGIAAEVTPTFLPKAHPLASVNGVMNAVFVESIGIGESMYYGPGAGQKPTATSVVADIVRIVRRLNDGTIGKDFNEYNRDLVLANPEDVKANYYFSILAPDSKGQVLKLAEIFNAQDISFKQILQDGKEGDKARVVIITHKINKSQLENVAAELKKVSEFDLLNTFKVLGE
;
A
#
# COMPACT_ATOMS: atom_id res chain seq x y z
N MET A 1 0.18 -36.68 4.92
CA MET A 1 -0.71 -36.16 5.99
C MET A 1 -1.62 -35.11 5.35
N THR A 2 -2.90 -35.07 5.70
CA THR A 2 -3.81 -34.01 5.20
C THR A 2 -3.92 -32.94 6.27
N VAL A 3 -3.69 -31.67 5.88
CA VAL A 3 -3.87 -30.53 6.77
C VAL A 3 -5.19 -29.84 6.40
N LYS A 4 -6.10 -29.76 7.37
CA LYS A 4 -7.39 -29.15 7.20
C LYS A 4 -7.33 -27.65 7.53
N ILE A 5 -7.89 -26.83 6.62
CA ILE A 5 -8.00 -25.40 6.79
C ILE A 5 -9.46 -24.95 6.81
N ALA A 6 -9.76 -23.82 7.42
CA ALA A 6 -11.06 -23.17 7.30
C ALA A 6 -10.93 -21.77 6.70
N LEU A 7 -11.89 -21.37 5.87
CA LEU A 7 -11.99 -20.02 5.33
C LEU A 7 -13.01 -19.22 6.13
N LEU A 8 -12.66 -17.99 6.52
CA LEU A 8 -13.60 -17.01 7.07
C LEU A 8 -14.00 -16.05 5.96
N GLY A 9 -15.23 -16.20 5.47
CA GLY A 9 -15.77 -15.54 4.29
C GLY A 9 -15.57 -16.36 3.00
N PHE A 10 -16.45 -16.12 2.02
CA PHE A 10 -16.37 -16.75 0.68
C PHE A 10 -16.60 -15.70 -0.43
N GLY A 11 -15.90 -14.57 -0.32
CA GLY A 11 -15.88 -13.51 -1.33
C GLY A 11 -14.91 -13.79 -2.48
N THR A 12 -14.59 -12.73 -3.23
CA THR A 12 -13.74 -12.80 -4.43
C THR A 12 -12.39 -13.49 -4.17
N VAL A 13 -11.67 -13.09 -3.13
CA VAL A 13 -10.35 -13.69 -2.82
C VAL A 13 -10.50 -15.11 -2.29
N ALA A 14 -11.42 -15.32 -1.36
CA ALA A 14 -11.61 -16.63 -0.71
C ALA A 14 -11.95 -17.73 -1.71
N SER A 15 -12.79 -17.46 -2.71
CA SER A 15 -13.12 -18.42 -3.76
C SER A 15 -11.92 -18.78 -4.67
N GLY A 16 -10.89 -17.94 -4.71
CA GLY A 16 -9.65 -18.23 -5.39
C GLY A 16 -8.77 -19.28 -4.69
N VAL A 17 -8.92 -19.46 -3.38
CA VAL A 17 -8.13 -20.44 -2.62
C VAL A 17 -8.42 -21.88 -3.06
N PRO A 18 -9.67 -22.40 -3.00
CA PRO A 18 -9.97 -23.74 -3.47
C PRO A 18 -9.74 -23.90 -4.97
N PHE A 19 -9.93 -22.84 -5.77
CA PHE A 19 -9.59 -22.88 -7.19
C PHE A 19 -8.10 -23.22 -7.40
N LEU A 20 -7.19 -22.53 -6.70
CA LEU A 20 -5.74 -22.78 -6.83
C LEU A 20 -5.33 -24.13 -6.25
N LEU A 21 -5.92 -24.54 -5.13
CA LEU A 21 -5.67 -25.87 -4.55
C LEU A 21 -6.06 -27.00 -5.53
N LYS A 22 -7.11 -26.79 -6.32
CA LYS A 22 -7.54 -27.76 -7.34
C LYS A 22 -6.63 -27.71 -8.59
N GLU A 23 -6.41 -26.51 -9.15
CA GLU A 23 -5.68 -26.37 -10.43
C GLU A 23 -4.20 -26.71 -10.33
N ASN A 24 -3.56 -26.48 -9.18
CA ASN A 24 -2.13 -26.66 -8.97
C ASN A 24 -1.83 -27.57 -7.77
N GLY A 25 -2.76 -28.47 -7.43
CA GLY A 25 -2.72 -29.30 -6.22
C GLY A 25 -1.48 -30.18 -6.14
N GLU A 26 -1.03 -30.76 -7.24
CA GLU A 26 0.18 -31.59 -7.26
C GLU A 26 1.41 -30.81 -6.78
N LYS A 27 1.70 -29.65 -7.34
CA LYS A 27 2.83 -28.81 -6.94
C LYS A 27 2.68 -28.30 -5.52
N ILE A 28 1.47 -27.88 -5.13
CA ILE A 28 1.18 -27.39 -3.78
C ILE A 28 1.47 -28.49 -2.76
N ASN A 29 0.93 -29.69 -2.96
CA ASN A 29 1.09 -30.81 -2.04
C ASN A 29 2.55 -31.30 -1.96
N GLN A 30 3.26 -31.33 -3.09
CA GLN A 30 4.69 -31.62 -3.10
C GLN A 30 5.48 -30.56 -2.32
N SER A 31 5.16 -29.27 -2.52
CA SER A 31 5.84 -28.17 -1.83
C SER A 31 5.50 -28.12 -0.35
N ALA A 32 4.29 -28.46 0.05
CA ALA A 32 3.83 -28.52 1.43
C ALA A 32 4.25 -29.79 2.17
N HIS A 33 4.67 -30.84 1.45
CA HIS A 33 4.85 -32.22 1.96
C HIS A 33 3.59 -32.77 2.64
N SER A 34 2.42 -32.29 2.25
CA SER A 34 1.11 -32.65 2.80
C SER A 34 0.01 -32.25 1.82
N GLU A 35 -1.09 -32.93 1.86
CA GLU A 35 -2.32 -32.49 1.22
C GLU A 35 -2.98 -31.38 2.03
N ILE A 36 -3.59 -30.38 1.35
CA ILE A 36 -4.30 -29.27 1.98
C ILE A 36 -5.76 -29.34 1.57
N GLU A 37 -6.66 -29.37 2.56
CA GLU A 37 -8.10 -29.50 2.37
C GLU A 37 -8.85 -28.34 3.01
N VAL A 38 -9.82 -27.75 2.29
CA VAL A 38 -10.77 -26.79 2.85
C VAL A 38 -11.89 -27.57 3.54
N ALA A 39 -11.82 -27.67 4.86
CA ALA A 39 -12.76 -28.46 5.65
C ALA A 39 -14.07 -27.70 5.94
N LYS A 40 -13.99 -26.41 6.22
CA LYS A 40 -15.16 -25.56 6.52
C LYS A 40 -14.99 -24.15 5.94
N VAL A 41 -16.14 -23.53 5.66
CA VAL A 41 -16.21 -22.15 5.17
C VAL A 41 -17.25 -21.38 6.00
N LEU A 42 -16.82 -20.35 6.72
CA LEU A 42 -17.72 -19.46 7.44
C LEU A 42 -18.38 -18.50 6.45
N VAL A 43 -19.69 -18.40 6.50
CA VAL A 43 -20.48 -17.42 5.77
C VAL A 43 -21.32 -16.60 6.75
N LYS A 44 -21.84 -15.48 6.29
CA LYS A 44 -22.52 -14.50 7.14
C LYS A 44 -23.82 -15.04 7.76
N ASP A 45 -24.62 -15.74 6.95
CA ASP A 45 -25.95 -16.23 7.32
C ASP A 45 -26.39 -17.40 6.42
N GLU A 46 -27.54 -17.98 6.75
CA GLU A 46 -28.13 -19.10 5.97
C GLU A 46 -28.54 -18.67 4.54
N ASP A 47 -28.86 -17.41 4.30
CA ASP A 47 -29.21 -16.93 2.97
C ASP A 47 -27.97 -16.94 2.06
N GLU A 48 -26.84 -16.46 2.55
CA GLU A 48 -25.58 -16.56 1.82
C GLU A 48 -25.17 -18.00 1.57
N LYS A 49 -25.29 -18.87 2.57
CA LYS A 49 -25.03 -20.32 2.44
C LYS A 49 -25.87 -20.95 1.33
N ASN A 50 -27.19 -20.71 1.36
CA ASN A 50 -28.11 -21.26 0.36
C ASN A 50 -27.80 -20.73 -1.04
N ARG A 51 -27.47 -19.46 -1.18
CA ARG A 51 -27.06 -18.85 -2.45
C ARG A 51 -25.78 -19.50 -3.01
N LEU A 52 -24.79 -19.73 -2.16
CA LEU A 52 -23.52 -20.36 -2.56
C LEU A 52 -23.68 -21.83 -2.95
N LEU A 53 -24.50 -22.60 -2.21
CA LEU A 53 -24.85 -23.98 -2.57
C LEU A 53 -25.63 -24.04 -3.91
N ALA A 54 -26.59 -23.12 -4.11
CA ALA A 54 -27.33 -23.03 -5.37
C ALA A 54 -26.44 -22.63 -6.57
N ALA A 55 -25.34 -21.92 -6.31
CA ALA A 55 -24.32 -21.60 -7.32
C ALA A 55 -23.36 -22.77 -7.61
N GLY A 56 -23.57 -23.94 -7.03
CA GLY A 56 -22.78 -25.16 -7.27
C GLY A 56 -21.49 -25.26 -6.47
N ASN A 57 -21.35 -24.48 -5.40
CA ASN A 57 -20.20 -24.63 -4.48
C ASN A 57 -20.51 -25.78 -3.50
N ASP A 58 -19.64 -26.79 -3.48
CA ASP A 58 -19.79 -27.98 -2.62
C ASP A 58 -18.76 -27.92 -1.47
N PHE A 59 -19.03 -27.02 -0.50
CA PHE A 59 -18.23 -26.88 0.72
C PHE A 59 -19.11 -27.02 1.95
N ASN A 60 -18.50 -27.41 3.06
CA ASN A 60 -19.17 -27.42 4.37
C ASN A 60 -19.29 -25.98 4.90
N PHE A 61 -20.35 -25.27 4.47
CA PHE A 61 -20.66 -23.92 4.92
C PHE A 61 -21.25 -23.92 6.32
N VAL A 62 -20.68 -23.08 7.20
CA VAL A 62 -21.13 -22.85 8.58
C VAL A 62 -21.41 -21.35 8.78
N THR A 63 -22.35 -21.04 9.70
CA THR A 63 -22.72 -19.65 10.02
C THR A 63 -22.24 -19.22 11.41
N ASN A 64 -21.69 -20.16 12.19
CA ASN A 64 -21.12 -19.89 13.50
C ASN A 64 -19.60 -20.18 13.47
N VAL A 65 -18.79 -19.18 13.84
CA VAL A 65 -17.33 -19.33 13.94
C VAL A 65 -16.91 -20.40 14.94
N ASP A 66 -17.74 -20.69 15.95
CA ASP A 66 -17.46 -21.71 16.96
C ASP A 66 -17.40 -23.12 16.37
N ASP A 67 -18.13 -23.40 15.28
CA ASP A 67 -18.03 -24.65 14.54
C ASP A 67 -16.65 -24.87 13.92
N ILE A 68 -15.89 -23.80 13.68
CA ILE A 68 -14.51 -23.84 13.19
C ILE A 68 -13.52 -23.87 14.36
N LEU A 69 -13.70 -23.00 15.35
CA LEU A 69 -12.72 -22.82 16.42
C LEU A 69 -12.66 -24.02 17.37
N SER A 70 -13.78 -24.71 17.60
CA SER A 70 -13.85 -25.91 18.43
C SER A 70 -13.38 -27.19 17.71
N ASP A 71 -13.28 -27.16 16.37
CA ASP A 71 -12.86 -28.32 15.58
C ASP A 71 -11.33 -28.50 15.68
N GLN A 72 -10.91 -29.56 16.37
CA GLN A 72 -9.48 -29.86 16.60
C GLN A 72 -8.74 -30.31 15.33
N ASP A 73 -9.44 -30.75 14.30
CA ASP A 73 -8.85 -31.15 13.04
C ASP A 73 -8.43 -29.94 12.18
N ILE A 74 -9.07 -28.78 12.36
CA ILE A 74 -8.74 -27.56 11.65
C ILE A 74 -7.50 -26.93 12.27
N THR A 75 -6.42 -26.87 11.50
CA THR A 75 -5.12 -26.36 11.94
C THR A 75 -4.91 -24.91 11.58
N ILE A 76 -5.43 -24.45 10.44
CA ILE A 76 -5.21 -23.12 9.90
C ILE A 76 -6.56 -22.45 9.63
N VAL A 77 -6.69 -21.21 10.07
CA VAL A 77 -7.82 -20.32 9.75
C VAL A 77 -7.35 -19.26 8.77
N VAL A 78 -8.07 -19.10 7.67
CA VAL A 78 -7.77 -18.15 6.60
C VAL A 78 -8.83 -17.06 6.60
N GLU A 79 -8.51 -15.86 7.07
CA GLU A 79 -9.42 -14.73 7.16
C GLU A 79 -9.37 -13.90 5.87
N LEU A 80 -10.51 -13.82 5.18
CA LEU A 80 -10.69 -13.10 3.91
C LEU A 80 -12.02 -12.34 3.86
N MET A 81 -12.51 -11.88 5.01
CA MET A 81 -13.77 -11.13 5.14
C MET A 81 -13.55 -9.63 4.93
N GLY A 82 -12.34 -9.13 5.24
CA GLY A 82 -12.05 -7.70 5.27
C GLY A 82 -12.72 -6.97 6.45
N ARG A 83 -12.52 -5.65 6.53
CA ARG A 83 -12.91 -4.78 7.64
C ARG A 83 -12.20 -5.15 8.96
N ILE A 84 -12.24 -4.26 9.93
CA ILE A 84 -11.60 -4.50 11.23
C ILE A 84 -12.43 -5.49 12.05
N GLU A 85 -13.72 -5.22 12.22
CA GLU A 85 -14.64 -6.15 12.89
C GLU A 85 -15.61 -6.78 11.88
N PRO A 86 -15.94 -8.06 12.04
CA PRO A 86 -15.60 -8.98 13.13
C PRO A 86 -14.26 -9.72 12.95
N ALA A 87 -13.45 -9.39 11.95
CA ALA A 87 -12.21 -10.10 11.64
C ALA A 87 -11.23 -10.10 12.82
N LYS A 88 -11.04 -8.96 13.52
CA LYS A 88 -10.19 -8.87 14.72
C LYS A 88 -10.59 -9.89 15.77
N THR A 89 -11.89 -9.89 16.11
CA THR A 89 -12.43 -10.82 17.12
C THR A 89 -12.19 -12.28 16.72
N PHE A 90 -12.43 -12.65 15.46
CA PHE A 90 -12.29 -14.03 15.03
C PHE A 90 -10.83 -14.47 14.93
N ILE A 91 -9.93 -13.60 14.45
CA ILE A 91 -8.49 -13.88 14.42
C ILE A 91 -7.96 -14.05 15.85
N THR A 92 -8.28 -13.14 16.77
CA THR A 92 -7.87 -13.24 18.18
C THR A 92 -8.28 -14.58 18.77
N ARG A 93 -9.56 -14.97 18.64
CA ARG A 93 -10.07 -16.24 19.15
C ARG A 93 -9.43 -17.46 18.47
N ALA A 94 -9.11 -17.39 17.17
CA ALA A 94 -8.43 -18.45 16.45
C ALA A 94 -7.00 -18.66 16.99
N LEU A 95 -6.24 -17.56 17.17
CA LEU A 95 -4.90 -17.59 17.73
C LEU A 95 -4.89 -18.14 19.18
N GLU A 96 -5.83 -17.71 20.02
CA GLU A 96 -6.02 -18.21 21.40
C GLU A 96 -6.43 -19.67 21.46
N ALA A 97 -7.19 -20.15 20.45
CA ALA A 97 -7.54 -21.57 20.28
C ALA A 97 -6.37 -22.44 19.72
N GLY A 98 -5.18 -21.86 19.57
CA GLY A 98 -4.00 -22.58 19.07
C GLY A 98 -4.01 -22.82 17.55
N LYS A 99 -4.82 -22.08 16.80
CA LYS A 99 -4.87 -22.19 15.32
C LYS A 99 -3.96 -21.16 14.68
N HIS A 100 -3.27 -21.59 13.61
CA HIS A 100 -2.49 -20.67 12.78
C HIS A 100 -3.44 -19.82 11.94
N VAL A 101 -3.03 -18.58 11.63
CA VAL A 101 -3.87 -17.65 10.87
C VAL A 101 -3.13 -17.15 9.64
N VAL A 102 -3.86 -17.09 8.51
CA VAL A 102 -3.48 -16.36 7.30
C VAL A 102 -4.53 -15.29 7.04
N THR A 103 -4.12 -14.05 6.77
CA THR A 103 -5.05 -12.96 6.46
C THR A 103 -4.53 -12.09 5.32
N ALA A 104 -5.45 -11.45 4.60
CA ALA A 104 -5.15 -10.40 3.61
C ALA A 104 -5.62 -9.00 4.09
N ASN A 105 -6.02 -8.88 5.34
CA ASN A 105 -6.70 -7.70 5.89
C ASN A 105 -5.71 -6.62 6.35
N LYS A 106 -5.28 -5.81 5.40
CA LYS A 106 -4.30 -4.74 5.63
C LYS A 106 -4.77 -3.70 6.63
N ASP A 107 -6.06 -3.36 6.61
CA ASP A 107 -6.65 -2.34 7.50
C ASP A 107 -6.53 -2.80 8.96
N LEU A 108 -6.88 -4.06 9.21
CA LEU A 108 -6.74 -4.68 10.53
C LEU A 108 -5.28 -4.74 10.98
N LEU A 109 -4.37 -5.15 10.09
CA LEU A 109 -2.95 -5.30 10.40
C LEU A 109 -2.25 -3.96 10.65
N ALA A 110 -2.62 -2.91 9.91
CA ALA A 110 -2.05 -1.58 10.11
C ALA A 110 -2.42 -0.99 11.48
N VAL A 111 -3.64 -1.27 11.97
CA VAL A 111 -4.15 -0.70 13.23
C VAL A 111 -3.89 -1.62 14.43
N HIS A 112 -4.05 -2.94 14.26
CA HIS A 112 -4.02 -3.93 15.35
C HIS A 112 -2.97 -5.04 15.14
N GLY A 113 -2.11 -4.92 14.13
CA GLY A 113 -1.14 -5.97 13.80
C GLY A 113 -0.18 -6.30 14.95
N ALA A 114 0.26 -5.29 15.71
CA ALA A 114 1.15 -5.50 16.86
C ALA A 114 0.49 -6.37 17.93
N GLU A 115 -0.75 -6.05 18.31
CA GLU A 115 -1.56 -6.82 19.28
C GLU A 115 -1.75 -8.27 18.82
N LEU A 116 -2.14 -8.46 17.55
CA LEU A 116 -2.37 -9.80 17.00
C LEU A 116 -1.09 -10.64 16.92
N LEU A 117 0.06 -10.02 16.63
CA LEU A 117 1.36 -10.69 16.65
C LEU A 117 1.75 -11.13 18.05
N GLU A 118 1.54 -10.31 19.08
CA GLU A 118 1.78 -10.67 20.48
C GLU A 118 0.91 -11.86 20.93
N ILE A 119 -0.36 -11.89 20.53
CA ILE A 119 -1.25 -13.01 20.80
C ILE A 119 -0.75 -14.27 20.09
N ALA A 120 -0.35 -14.17 18.81
CA ALA A 120 0.20 -15.28 18.05
C ALA A 120 1.47 -15.85 18.70
N GLN A 121 2.41 -15.01 19.10
CA GLN A 121 3.66 -15.38 19.78
C GLN A 121 3.38 -16.07 21.11
N SER A 122 2.48 -15.50 21.93
CA SER A 122 2.13 -16.04 23.25
C SER A 122 1.54 -17.45 23.15
N ASN A 123 0.77 -17.72 22.10
CA ASN A 123 0.16 -19.01 21.81
C ASN A 123 1.03 -19.93 20.93
N LYS A 124 2.23 -19.47 20.52
CA LYS A 124 3.18 -20.23 19.66
C LYS A 124 2.56 -20.66 18.31
N VAL A 125 1.70 -19.83 17.76
CA VAL A 125 1.06 -20.00 16.45
C VAL A 125 1.56 -18.98 15.45
N ALA A 126 1.40 -19.25 14.17
CA ALA A 126 1.79 -18.35 13.10
C ALA A 126 0.63 -17.41 12.72
N LEU A 127 0.98 -16.15 12.45
CA LEU A 127 0.13 -15.16 11.78
C LEU A 127 0.85 -14.68 10.53
N TYR A 128 0.37 -15.04 9.33
CA TYR A 128 0.97 -14.71 8.03
C TYR A 128 0.02 -13.88 7.18
N TYR A 129 0.58 -12.94 6.40
CA TYR A 129 -0.23 -11.93 5.72
C TYR A 129 0.43 -11.34 4.46
N GLU A 130 1.10 -12.19 3.65
CA GLU A 130 1.71 -11.76 2.38
C GLU A 130 0.75 -10.98 1.50
N ALA A 131 -0.50 -11.46 1.41
CA ALA A 131 -1.54 -10.87 0.59
C ALA A 131 -2.01 -9.47 1.04
N ALA A 132 -1.65 -9.03 2.23
CA ALA A 132 -2.04 -7.73 2.77
C ALA A 132 -1.37 -6.55 2.03
N VAL A 133 -0.21 -6.77 1.40
CA VAL A 133 0.50 -5.74 0.64
C VAL A 133 0.68 -6.16 -0.80
N ALA A 134 0.18 -5.33 -1.73
CA ALA A 134 0.31 -5.52 -3.17
C ALA A 134 -0.17 -6.90 -3.68
N GLY A 135 -1.13 -7.52 -3.01
CA GLY A 135 -1.90 -8.70 -3.38
C GLY A 135 -1.08 -9.87 -3.95
N GLY A 136 -0.90 -9.91 -5.27
CA GLY A 136 -0.18 -10.97 -5.95
C GLY A 136 1.35 -10.82 -6.00
N ILE A 137 1.90 -9.72 -5.48
CA ILE A 137 3.35 -9.46 -5.45
C ILE A 137 3.95 -10.01 -4.16
N PRO A 138 4.90 -10.97 -4.18
CA PRO A 138 5.46 -11.58 -2.97
C PRO A 138 6.51 -10.68 -2.30
N ILE A 139 6.14 -9.46 -1.92
CA ILE A 139 7.07 -8.43 -1.43
C ILE A 139 7.49 -8.64 0.02
N LEU A 140 6.55 -8.99 0.92
CA LEU A 140 6.86 -9.15 2.34
C LEU A 140 7.85 -10.30 2.55
N ARG A 141 7.60 -11.42 1.86
CA ARG A 141 8.49 -12.58 1.90
C ARG A 141 9.84 -12.31 1.23
N THR A 142 9.86 -11.50 0.18
CA THR A 142 11.10 -11.09 -0.45
C THR A 142 11.94 -10.26 0.52
N LEU A 143 11.36 -9.28 1.18
CA LEU A 143 12.07 -8.46 2.19
C LEU A 143 12.57 -9.30 3.36
N SER A 144 11.73 -10.19 3.92
CA SER A 144 12.08 -10.97 5.11
C SER A 144 13.01 -12.15 4.87
N ASN A 145 13.08 -12.69 3.65
CA ASN A 145 13.88 -13.89 3.38
C ASN A 145 14.94 -13.67 2.30
N SER A 146 14.56 -13.15 1.11
CA SER A 146 15.49 -13.03 -0.01
C SER A 146 16.49 -11.90 0.18
N LEU A 147 16.06 -10.81 0.83
CA LEU A 147 16.88 -9.64 1.11
C LEU A 147 17.45 -9.61 2.56
N THR A 148 17.41 -10.73 3.28
CA THR A 148 17.91 -10.82 4.68
C THR A 148 19.36 -10.36 4.85
N SER A 149 20.21 -10.56 3.83
CA SER A 149 21.61 -10.16 3.87
C SER A 149 21.86 -8.74 3.37
N ASP A 150 20.83 -8.05 2.90
CA ASP A 150 20.97 -6.72 2.31
C ASP A 150 20.35 -5.64 3.21
N LYS A 151 20.93 -4.45 3.17
CA LYS A 151 20.41 -3.29 3.90
C LYS A 151 19.54 -2.46 2.98
N VAL A 152 18.23 -2.54 3.18
CA VAL A 152 17.26 -1.65 2.51
C VAL A 152 17.46 -0.22 3.02
N THR A 153 17.51 0.73 2.09
CA THR A 153 17.66 2.17 2.38
C THR A 153 16.40 2.96 2.03
N ARG A 154 15.65 2.50 1.00
CA ARG A 154 14.41 3.14 0.59
C ARG A 154 13.44 2.14 -0.03
N VAL A 155 12.16 2.32 0.25
CA VAL A 155 11.06 1.62 -0.41
C VAL A 155 10.12 2.65 -1.01
N LEU A 156 9.84 2.54 -2.31
CA LEU A 156 8.84 3.32 -3.01
C LEU A 156 7.75 2.40 -3.54
N GLY A 157 6.49 2.81 -3.47
CA GLY A 157 5.39 1.96 -3.92
C GLY A 157 4.29 2.70 -4.65
N VAL A 158 3.92 2.20 -5.83
CA VAL A 158 2.63 2.46 -6.46
C VAL A 158 1.76 1.26 -6.07
N VAL A 159 1.05 1.38 -4.94
CA VAL A 159 0.44 0.22 -4.27
C VAL A 159 -1.08 0.30 -4.12
N ASN A 160 -1.72 1.26 -4.78
CA ASN A 160 -3.18 1.35 -4.87
C ASN A 160 -3.61 1.36 -6.33
N GLY A 161 -4.37 0.34 -6.75
CA GLY A 161 -4.77 0.15 -8.14
C GLY A 161 -5.78 1.18 -8.63
N THR A 162 -6.69 1.62 -7.77
CA THR A 162 -7.74 2.61 -8.11
C THR A 162 -7.13 3.96 -8.43
N SER A 163 -6.35 4.51 -7.50
CA SER A 163 -5.67 5.80 -7.72
C SER A 163 -4.68 5.75 -8.88
N ASN A 164 -3.96 4.63 -9.05
CA ASN A 164 -3.06 4.48 -10.20
C ASN A 164 -3.82 4.43 -11.54
N PHE A 165 -4.96 3.75 -11.60
CA PHE A 165 -5.82 3.77 -12.78
C PHE A 165 -6.29 5.20 -13.10
N MET A 166 -6.80 5.93 -12.10
CA MET A 166 -7.23 7.32 -12.29
C MET A 166 -6.08 8.19 -12.79
N MET A 167 -4.91 8.12 -12.14
CA MET A 167 -3.72 8.87 -12.57
C MET A 167 -3.27 8.49 -13.98
N THR A 168 -3.38 7.21 -14.36
CA THR A 168 -3.06 6.77 -15.72
C THR A 168 -4.00 7.45 -16.73
N LYS A 169 -5.31 7.50 -16.47
CA LYS A 169 -6.27 8.17 -17.36
C LYS A 169 -6.05 9.68 -17.45
N MET A 170 -5.75 10.34 -16.33
CA MET A 170 -5.41 11.76 -16.31
C MET A 170 -4.12 12.05 -17.13
N VAL A 171 -3.11 11.20 -17.02
CA VAL A 171 -1.81 11.36 -17.70
C VAL A 171 -1.90 11.02 -19.19
N GLU A 172 -2.53 9.90 -19.56
CA GLU A 172 -2.53 9.40 -20.94
C GLU A 172 -3.64 10.01 -21.80
N GLU A 173 -4.80 10.30 -21.21
CA GLU A 173 -5.99 10.75 -21.92
C GLU A 173 -6.39 12.21 -21.60
N GLY A 174 -5.69 12.85 -20.65
CA GLY A 174 -5.98 14.23 -20.25
C GLY A 174 -7.30 14.42 -19.49
N TRP A 175 -7.80 13.35 -18.87
CA TRP A 175 -9.09 13.39 -18.16
C TRP A 175 -9.00 14.23 -16.88
N SER A 176 -10.16 14.79 -16.51
CA SER A 176 -10.31 15.39 -15.17
C SER A 176 -10.31 14.30 -14.09
N TYR A 177 -10.09 14.71 -12.84
CA TYR A 177 -10.23 13.82 -11.69
C TYR A 177 -11.63 13.17 -11.63
N ASP A 178 -12.68 13.96 -11.86
CA ASP A 178 -14.08 13.49 -11.78
C ASP A 178 -14.40 12.46 -12.88
N ASP A 179 -13.93 12.69 -14.11
CA ASP A 179 -14.10 11.75 -15.22
C ASP A 179 -13.37 10.43 -14.95
N ALA A 180 -12.13 10.52 -14.44
CA ALA A 180 -11.33 9.35 -14.10
C ALA A 180 -11.96 8.55 -12.96
N LEU A 181 -12.53 9.23 -11.95
CA LEU A 181 -13.24 8.57 -10.84
C LEU A 181 -14.52 7.89 -11.33
N ALA A 182 -15.33 8.58 -12.13
CA ALA A 182 -16.58 8.02 -12.67
C ALA A 182 -16.30 6.74 -13.47
N GLU A 183 -15.24 6.73 -14.27
CA GLU A 183 -14.84 5.55 -15.04
C GLU A 183 -14.31 4.42 -14.15
N ALA A 184 -13.53 4.74 -13.11
CA ALA A 184 -13.07 3.76 -12.14
C ALA A 184 -14.25 3.08 -11.43
N GLN A 185 -15.27 3.85 -11.05
CA GLN A 185 -16.50 3.33 -10.45
C GLN A 185 -17.31 2.48 -11.44
N ARG A 186 -17.46 2.93 -12.70
CA ARG A 186 -18.14 2.17 -13.75
C ARG A 186 -17.51 0.81 -14.01
N LEU A 187 -16.19 0.73 -13.96
CA LEU A 187 -15.41 -0.50 -14.16
C LEU A 187 -15.31 -1.36 -12.89
N GLY A 188 -15.80 -0.88 -11.74
CA GLY A 188 -15.73 -1.59 -10.46
C GLY A 188 -14.36 -1.56 -9.80
N PHE A 189 -13.48 -0.63 -10.19
CA PHE A 189 -12.18 -0.41 -9.54
C PHE A 189 -12.29 0.48 -8.32
N ALA A 190 -13.29 1.37 -8.27
CA ALA A 190 -13.63 2.20 -7.12
C ALA A 190 -15.02 1.87 -6.62
N GLU A 191 -15.18 1.88 -5.29
CA GLU A 191 -16.48 1.82 -4.63
C GLU A 191 -17.21 3.19 -4.70
N SER A 192 -18.47 3.24 -4.23
CA SER A 192 -19.23 4.49 -4.15
C SER A 192 -18.58 5.53 -3.22
N ASP A 193 -17.94 5.07 -2.15
CA ASP A 193 -17.05 5.90 -1.32
C ASP A 193 -15.60 5.51 -1.60
N PRO A 194 -14.88 6.29 -2.43
CA PRO A 194 -13.51 5.99 -2.83
C PRO A 194 -12.46 6.56 -1.86
N THR A 195 -12.86 7.09 -0.71
CA THR A 195 -12.01 7.87 0.22
C THR A 195 -10.70 7.16 0.53
N ASN A 196 -10.73 5.88 0.87
CA ASN A 196 -9.52 5.12 1.19
C ASN A 196 -8.51 5.09 0.04
N ASP A 197 -8.99 5.03 -1.20
CA ASP A 197 -8.15 4.98 -2.39
C ASP A 197 -7.59 6.36 -2.75
N VAL A 198 -8.51 7.34 -2.88
CA VAL A 198 -8.15 8.65 -3.45
C VAL A 198 -7.47 9.58 -2.45
N ASP A 199 -7.63 9.37 -1.15
CA ASP A 199 -6.94 10.14 -0.10
C ASP A 199 -5.63 9.50 0.34
N GLY A 200 -5.27 8.33 -0.24
CA GLY A 200 -3.99 7.65 0.00
C GLY A 200 -3.96 6.79 1.26
N ILE A 201 -5.10 6.59 1.93
CA ILE A 201 -5.22 5.83 3.18
C ILE A 201 -4.85 4.36 2.97
N ASP A 202 -5.37 3.72 1.91
CA ASP A 202 -5.01 2.34 1.55
C ASP A 202 -3.50 2.17 1.32
N ALA A 203 -2.88 3.11 0.63
CA ALA A 203 -1.44 3.09 0.44
C ALA A 203 -0.68 3.30 1.75
N ALA A 204 -1.18 4.17 2.65
CA ALA A 204 -0.56 4.40 3.96
C ALA A 204 -0.60 3.14 4.84
N TYR A 205 -1.70 2.39 4.89
CA TYR A 205 -1.76 1.09 5.57
C TYR A 205 -0.68 0.12 5.07
N LYS A 206 -0.43 0.10 3.76
CA LYS A 206 0.62 -0.75 3.18
C LYS A 206 2.03 -0.27 3.56
N MET A 207 2.25 1.05 3.68
CA MET A 207 3.53 1.59 4.15
C MET A 207 3.79 1.22 5.62
N VAL A 208 2.77 1.23 6.48
CA VAL A 208 2.87 0.73 7.87
C VAL A 208 3.42 -0.70 7.90
N ILE A 209 2.85 -1.60 7.09
CA ILE A 209 3.28 -3.00 7.03
C ILE A 209 4.70 -3.12 6.44
N LEU A 210 4.97 -2.41 5.33
CA LEU A 210 6.29 -2.43 4.67
C LEU A 210 7.41 -1.91 5.56
N SER A 211 7.14 -0.91 6.42
CA SER A 211 8.15 -0.37 7.34
C SER A 211 8.71 -1.44 8.29
N GLN A 212 7.84 -2.32 8.78
CA GLN A 212 8.24 -3.42 9.64
C GLN A 212 9.11 -4.44 8.90
N PHE A 213 8.79 -4.73 7.63
CA PHE A 213 9.54 -5.74 6.87
C PHE A 213 10.86 -5.22 6.31
N ALA A 214 10.90 -3.97 5.86
CA ALA A 214 12.09 -3.38 5.26
C ALA A 214 13.08 -2.85 6.30
N PHE A 215 12.58 -2.27 7.40
CA PHE A 215 13.42 -1.55 8.39
C PHE A 215 13.34 -2.14 9.79
N GLY A 216 12.50 -3.15 10.02
CA GLY A 216 12.27 -3.73 11.35
C GLY A 216 11.50 -2.82 12.31
N MET A 217 10.99 -1.68 11.86
CA MET A 217 10.35 -0.66 12.67
C MET A 217 8.82 -0.66 12.44
N LYS A 218 8.08 -0.70 13.54
CA LYS A 218 6.60 -0.68 13.53
C LYS A 218 6.11 0.76 13.56
N VAL A 219 5.94 1.38 12.40
CA VAL A 219 5.36 2.73 12.28
C VAL A 219 3.87 2.65 12.54
N ALA A 220 3.31 3.59 13.31
CA ALA A 220 1.87 3.72 13.45
C ALA A 220 1.25 4.40 12.23
N PHE A 221 -0.04 4.17 11.97
CA PHE A 221 -0.72 4.81 10.85
C PHE A 221 -0.67 6.35 10.92
N ASP A 222 -0.81 6.91 12.12
CA ASP A 222 -0.77 8.36 12.34
C ASP A 222 0.62 8.98 12.10
N ASP A 223 1.68 8.16 12.08
CA ASP A 223 3.03 8.59 11.76
C ASP A 223 3.31 8.61 10.25
N VAL A 224 2.39 8.05 9.43
CA VAL A 224 2.47 8.07 7.97
C VAL A 224 1.72 9.28 7.42
N ALA A 225 2.43 10.35 7.12
CA ALA A 225 1.82 11.50 6.46
C ALA A 225 1.25 11.08 5.11
N HIS A 226 -0.04 11.37 4.86
CA HIS A 226 -0.65 11.00 3.58
C HIS A 226 -1.44 12.16 2.96
N LYS A 227 -1.29 12.30 1.65
CA LYS A 227 -2.00 13.26 0.80
C LYS A 227 -2.46 12.51 -0.46
N GLY A 228 -3.74 12.60 -0.75
CA GLY A 228 -4.35 11.93 -1.90
C GLY A 228 -4.28 12.72 -3.20
N ILE A 229 -5.04 12.26 -4.19
CA ILE A 229 -5.02 12.75 -5.58
C ILE A 229 -6.16 13.74 -5.92
N ARG A 230 -7.08 14.04 -4.98
CA ARG A 230 -8.28 14.85 -5.27
C ARG A 230 -8.00 16.23 -5.88
N ASN A 231 -6.89 16.83 -5.51
CA ASN A 231 -6.55 18.19 -5.93
C ASN A 231 -5.59 18.25 -7.13
N ILE A 232 -5.28 17.10 -7.74
CA ILE A 232 -4.45 17.08 -8.95
C ILE A 232 -5.29 17.55 -10.13
N THR A 233 -4.80 18.54 -10.85
CA THR A 233 -5.49 19.10 -12.01
C THR A 233 -4.88 18.62 -13.32
N PRO A 234 -5.62 18.65 -14.45
CA PRO A 234 -5.05 18.37 -15.77
C PRO A 234 -3.85 19.25 -16.12
N GLU A 235 -3.86 20.50 -15.64
CA GLU A 235 -2.76 21.45 -15.86
C GLU A 235 -1.48 21.02 -15.11
N ASP A 236 -1.61 20.53 -13.86
CA ASP A 236 -0.45 19.98 -13.13
C ASP A 236 0.14 18.78 -13.87
N VAL A 237 -0.73 17.92 -14.43
CA VAL A 237 -0.30 16.77 -15.24
C VAL A 237 0.40 17.20 -16.53
N ALA A 238 -0.14 18.21 -17.23
CA ALA A 238 0.45 18.73 -18.46
C ALA A 238 1.83 19.33 -18.21
N VAL A 239 1.96 20.14 -17.14
CA VAL A 239 3.26 20.71 -16.74
C VAL A 239 4.25 19.61 -16.36
N ALA A 240 3.84 18.58 -15.62
CA ALA A 240 4.70 17.44 -15.30
C ALA A 240 5.22 16.77 -16.57
N GLN A 241 4.35 16.53 -17.56
CA GLN A 241 4.72 15.89 -18.83
C GLN A 241 5.71 16.75 -19.65
N GLU A 242 5.50 18.07 -19.71
CA GLU A 242 6.40 19.02 -20.37
C GLU A 242 7.79 19.00 -19.74
N LEU A 243 7.84 18.93 -18.40
CA LEU A 243 9.08 18.86 -17.63
C LEU A 243 9.74 17.47 -17.62
N GLY A 244 9.17 16.48 -18.33
CA GLY A 244 9.74 15.13 -18.44
C GLY A 244 9.38 14.21 -17.28
N TYR A 245 8.32 14.50 -16.53
CA TYR A 245 7.83 13.71 -15.42
C TYR A 245 6.49 13.01 -15.71
N VAL A 246 6.15 12.04 -14.88
CA VAL A 246 4.84 11.40 -14.78
C VAL A 246 4.36 11.55 -13.34
N VAL A 247 3.08 11.86 -13.14
CA VAL A 247 2.51 11.99 -11.79
C VAL A 247 1.95 10.64 -11.34
N LYS A 248 2.35 10.19 -10.14
CA LYS A 248 1.83 8.99 -9.49
C LYS A 248 1.55 9.26 -8.02
N LEU A 249 0.62 8.53 -7.41
CA LEU A 249 0.51 8.45 -5.96
C LEU A 249 1.55 7.44 -5.46
N VAL A 250 2.54 7.93 -4.74
CA VAL A 250 3.68 7.11 -4.29
C VAL A 250 3.70 7.05 -2.76
N GLY A 251 3.67 5.83 -2.22
CA GLY A 251 4.09 5.58 -0.85
C GLY A 251 5.61 5.49 -0.78
N SER A 252 6.23 6.11 0.20
CA SER A 252 7.67 6.05 0.42
C SER A 252 8.01 5.80 1.87
N ILE A 253 9.04 4.99 2.10
CA ILE A 253 9.71 4.82 3.38
C ILE A 253 11.20 4.93 3.10
N GLU A 254 11.89 5.80 3.81
CA GLU A 254 13.32 6.02 3.61
C GLU A 254 14.08 6.12 4.94
N GLU A 255 15.28 5.56 5.00
CA GLU A 255 16.19 5.74 6.11
C GLU A 255 16.88 7.11 5.98
N THR A 256 16.85 7.88 7.04
CA THR A 256 17.55 9.17 7.17
C THR A 256 18.59 9.10 8.30
N PRO A 257 19.48 10.09 8.46
CA PRO A 257 20.42 10.11 9.57
C PRO A 257 19.79 10.03 10.95
N SER A 258 18.56 10.51 11.13
CA SER A 258 17.86 10.56 12.41
C SER A 258 16.79 9.51 12.61
N GLY A 259 16.50 8.66 11.62
CA GLY A 259 15.44 7.63 11.71
C GLY A 259 14.82 7.33 10.37
N ILE A 260 13.60 6.76 10.37
CA ILE A 260 12.85 6.52 9.14
C ILE A 260 11.75 7.56 8.94
N ALA A 261 11.52 7.94 7.69
CA ALA A 261 10.39 8.76 7.26
C ALA A 261 9.47 7.93 6.40
N ALA A 262 8.15 7.98 6.67
CA ALA A 262 7.12 7.30 5.91
C ALA A 262 6.04 8.29 5.45
N GLU A 263 5.70 8.27 4.17
CA GLU A 263 4.65 9.14 3.62
C GLU A 263 3.98 8.54 2.39
N VAL A 264 2.79 9.03 2.06
CA VAL A 264 2.09 8.77 0.79
C VAL A 264 1.72 10.12 0.18
N THR A 265 2.22 10.42 -1.02
CA THR A 265 1.97 11.71 -1.65
C THR A 265 2.00 11.62 -3.18
N PRO A 266 1.22 12.47 -3.87
CA PRO A 266 1.43 12.66 -5.30
C PRO A 266 2.86 13.08 -5.57
N THR A 267 3.52 12.36 -6.46
CA THR A 267 4.95 12.52 -6.74
C THR A 267 5.19 12.61 -8.24
N PHE A 268 5.99 13.58 -8.64
CA PHE A 268 6.52 13.69 -9.99
C PHE A 268 7.70 12.73 -10.13
N LEU A 269 7.52 11.67 -10.93
CA LEU A 269 8.55 10.68 -11.25
C LEU A 269 9.21 11.00 -12.59
N PRO A 270 10.53 11.04 -12.71
CA PRO A 270 11.18 11.13 -14.01
C PRO A 270 10.64 10.02 -14.94
N LYS A 271 10.41 10.33 -16.22
CA LYS A 271 9.91 9.32 -17.18
C LYS A 271 10.81 8.08 -17.30
N ALA A 272 12.10 8.23 -17.00
CA ALA A 272 13.07 7.12 -16.99
C ALA A 272 12.98 6.25 -15.71
N HIS A 273 12.31 6.69 -14.65
CA HIS A 273 12.20 5.91 -13.41
C HIS A 273 11.30 4.69 -13.62
N PRO A 274 11.66 3.48 -13.15
CA PRO A 274 10.88 2.27 -13.36
C PRO A 274 9.41 2.38 -12.93
N LEU A 275 9.13 3.04 -11.82
CA LEU A 275 7.74 3.25 -11.33
C LEU A 275 6.89 4.13 -12.28
N ALA A 276 7.49 4.96 -13.15
CA ALA A 276 6.75 5.78 -14.10
C ALA A 276 5.96 4.94 -15.12
N SER A 277 6.43 3.73 -15.41
CA SER A 277 5.80 2.79 -16.35
C SER A 277 4.67 1.95 -15.75
N VAL A 278 4.40 2.06 -14.44
CA VAL A 278 3.35 1.29 -13.75
C VAL A 278 2.00 1.91 -14.00
N ASN A 279 1.25 1.40 -14.97
CA ASN A 279 -0.02 1.97 -15.44
C ASN A 279 -1.24 1.10 -15.11
N GLY A 280 -2.44 1.67 -15.26
CA GLY A 280 -3.71 1.00 -15.02
C GLY A 280 -3.87 0.59 -13.54
N VAL A 281 -4.42 -0.59 -13.32
CA VAL A 281 -4.65 -1.14 -11.96
C VAL A 281 -3.45 -1.88 -11.39
N MET A 282 -2.30 -1.84 -12.08
CA MET A 282 -1.10 -2.56 -11.66
C MET A 282 -0.42 -1.87 -10.48
N ASN A 283 0.24 -2.67 -9.66
CA ASN A 283 1.04 -2.21 -8.53
C ASN A 283 2.52 -2.50 -8.77
N ALA A 284 3.37 -1.75 -8.10
CA ALA A 284 4.80 -2.06 -7.98
C ALA A 284 5.36 -1.56 -6.67
N VAL A 285 6.34 -2.30 -6.16
CA VAL A 285 7.18 -1.88 -5.04
C VAL A 285 8.63 -1.84 -5.54
N PHE A 286 9.25 -0.69 -5.43
CA PHE A 286 10.63 -0.43 -5.80
C PHE A 286 11.46 -0.34 -4.52
N VAL A 287 12.52 -1.11 -4.45
CA VAL A 287 13.38 -1.24 -3.28
C VAL A 287 14.79 -0.81 -3.65
N GLU A 288 15.34 0.11 -2.88
CA GLU A 288 16.75 0.48 -2.93
C GLU A 288 17.48 -0.11 -1.73
N SER A 289 18.63 -0.69 -1.99
CA SER A 289 19.45 -1.35 -0.98
C SER A 289 20.94 -1.22 -1.28
N ILE A 290 21.78 -1.45 -0.28
CA ILE A 290 23.24 -1.28 -0.43
C ILE A 290 23.83 -2.38 -1.31
N GLY A 291 23.32 -3.61 -1.21
CA GLY A 291 23.90 -4.78 -1.88
C GLY A 291 23.45 -4.93 -3.33
N ILE A 292 22.11 -4.97 -3.56
CA ILE A 292 21.54 -5.15 -4.91
C ILE A 292 21.47 -3.83 -5.67
N GLY A 293 21.35 -2.71 -4.97
CA GLY A 293 21.04 -1.41 -5.56
C GLY A 293 19.52 -1.29 -5.75
N GLU A 294 19.07 -1.14 -6.99
CA GLU A 294 17.65 -0.96 -7.33
C GLU A 294 17.01 -2.27 -7.76
N SER A 295 15.83 -2.55 -7.23
CA SER A 295 15.00 -3.67 -7.68
C SER A 295 13.52 -3.28 -7.67
N MET A 296 12.73 -3.79 -8.63
CA MET A 296 11.30 -3.51 -8.74
C MET A 296 10.50 -4.82 -8.80
N TYR A 297 9.47 -4.90 -7.99
CA TYR A 297 8.52 -6.00 -7.92
C TYR A 297 7.18 -5.51 -8.45
N TYR A 298 6.78 -6.01 -9.61
CA TYR A 298 5.62 -5.55 -10.37
C TYR A 298 4.60 -6.66 -10.57
N GLY A 299 3.33 -6.35 -10.45
CA GLY A 299 2.25 -7.30 -10.69
C GLY A 299 0.87 -6.74 -10.33
N PRO A 300 -0.17 -7.59 -10.39
CA PRO A 300 -1.51 -7.20 -9.96
C PRO A 300 -1.58 -7.06 -8.43
N GLY A 301 -1.97 -5.88 -7.97
CA GLY A 301 -2.10 -5.55 -6.54
C GLY A 301 -3.37 -6.06 -5.88
N ALA A 302 -4.35 -6.53 -6.65
CA ALA A 302 -5.63 -7.06 -6.19
C ALA A 302 -6.18 -8.09 -7.19
N GLY A 303 -7.28 -8.73 -6.82
CA GLY A 303 -8.00 -9.69 -7.65
C GLY A 303 -8.03 -11.08 -7.06
N GLN A 304 -9.00 -11.89 -7.50
CA GLN A 304 -9.25 -13.24 -6.99
C GLN A 304 -7.98 -14.11 -7.00
N LYS A 305 -7.46 -14.39 -8.17
CA LYS A 305 -6.32 -15.31 -8.35
C LYS A 305 -5.00 -14.74 -7.83
N PRO A 306 -4.65 -13.48 -8.11
CA PRO A 306 -3.39 -12.91 -7.62
C PRO A 306 -3.31 -12.93 -6.09
N THR A 307 -4.34 -12.43 -5.40
CA THR A 307 -4.36 -12.36 -3.94
C THR A 307 -4.42 -13.76 -3.31
N ALA A 308 -5.26 -14.65 -3.85
CA ALA A 308 -5.31 -16.03 -3.41
C ALA A 308 -3.97 -16.78 -3.60
N THR A 309 -3.15 -16.41 -4.60
CA THR A 309 -1.81 -16.99 -4.78
C THR A 309 -0.92 -16.72 -3.58
N SER A 310 -0.90 -15.50 -3.06
CA SER A 310 -0.14 -15.14 -1.86
C SER A 310 -0.70 -15.81 -0.60
N VAL A 311 -2.04 -15.90 -0.49
CA VAL A 311 -2.71 -16.63 0.61
C VAL A 311 -2.32 -18.11 0.61
N VAL A 312 -2.40 -18.79 -0.53
CA VAL A 312 -2.03 -20.23 -0.63
C VAL A 312 -0.54 -20.41 -0.36
N ALA A 313 0.31 -19.49 -0.80
CA ALA A 313 1.73 -19.55 -0.49
C ALA A 313 2.02 -19.43 1.02
N ASP A 314 1.25 -18.62 1.75
CA ASP A 314 1.33 -18.54 3.21
C ASP A 314 0.85 -19.84 3.88
N ILE A 315 -0.25 -20.41 3.42
CA ILE A 315 -0.75 -21.71 3.91
C ILE A 315 0.33 -22.78 3.71
N VAL A 316 0.89 -22.93 2.52
CA VAL A 316 1.98 -23.88 2.22
C VAL A 316 3.16 -23.69 3.15
N ARG A 317 3.55 -22.45 3.44
CA ARG A 317 4.66 -22.14 4.35
C ARG A 317 4.36 -22.57 5.79
N ILE A 318 3.15 -22.33 6.28
CA ILE A 318 2.73 -22.80 7.61
C ILE A 318 2.78 -24.32 7.66
N VAL A 319 2.22 -25.01 6.66
CA VAL A 319 2.20 -26.49 6.59
C VAL A 319 3.62 -27.07 6.58
N ARG A 320 4.55 -26.49 5.83
CA ARG A 320 5.97 -26.90 5.84
C ARG A 320 6.59 -26.74 7.22
N ARG A 321 6.38 -25.60 7.86
CA ARG A 321 6.93 -25.35 9.21
C ARG A 321 6.32 -26.28 10.27
N LEU A 322 5.07 -26.68 10.11
CA LEU A 322 4.44 -27.71 10.94
C LEU A 322 5.16 -29.05 10.78
N ASN A 323 5.40 -29.48 9.54
CA ASN A 323 6.08 -30.74 9.24
C ASN A 323 7.54 -30.75 9.72
N ASP A 324 8.23 -29.62 9.64
CA ASP A 324 9.63 -29.45 10.05
C ASP A 324 9.78 -29.17 11.56
N GLY A 325 8.67 -29.04 12.31
CA GLY A 325 8.70 -28.71 13.74
C GLY A 325 9.25 -27.28 14.05
N THR A 326 9.18 -26.38 13.08
CA THR A 326 9.71 -25.01 13.19
C THR A 326 8.62 -23.95 13.27
N ILE A 327 7.38 -24.36 13.53
CA ILE A 327 6.22 -23.46 13.67
C ILE A 327 6.34 -22.57 14.92
N GLY A 328 5.64 -21.46 14.96
CA GLY A 328 5.62 -20.53 16.09
C GLY A 328 6.67 -19.43 16.00
N LYS A 329 7.39 -19.35 14.88
CA LYS A 329 8.22 -18.19 14.55
C LYS A 329 7.43 -17.17 13.75
N ASP A 330 7.75 -15.91 13.96
CA ASP A 330 7.11 -14.80 13.25
C ASP A 330 7.28 -14.87 11.73
N PHE A 331 6.39 -14.20 11.03
CA PHE A 331 6.52 -13.99 9.61
C PHE A 331 7.74 -13.12 9.29
N ASN A 332 7.99 -12.11 10.12
CA ASN A 332 9.19 -11.29 10.11
C ASN A 332 9.84 -11.32 11.50
N GLU A 333 11.10 -11.78 11.59
CA GLU A 333 11.88 -11.82 12.82
C GLU A 333 12.77 -10.57 13.02
N TYR A 334 12.81 -9.66 12.01
CA TYR A 334 13.57 -8.43 12.08
C TYR A 334 12.78 -7.35 12.83
N ASN A 335 13.26 -6.99 14.01
CA ASN A 335 12.65 -5.98 14.87
C ASN A 335 13.70 -5.00 15.40
N ARG A 336 13.35 -3.72 15.34
CA ARG A 336 14.12 -2.59 15.87
C ARG A 336 13.17 -1.64 16.59
N ASP A 337 13.68 -0.88 17.54
CA ASP A 337 12.95 0.22 18.14
C ASP A 337 12.62 1.27 17.09
N LEU A 338 11.38 1.78 17.10
CA LEU A 338 10.95 2.83 16.20
C LEU A 338 11.72 4.13 16.49
N VAL A 339 12.36 4.68 15.46
CA VAL A 339 12.94 6.02 15.47
C VAL A 339 12.43 6.75 14.24
N LEU A 340 11.57 7.74 14.44
CA LEU A 340 11.08 8.60 13.36
C LEU A 340 12.10 9.68 13.02
N ALA A 341 12.21 9.98 11.74
CA ALA A 341 13.12 10.99 11.23
C ALA A 341 12.72 12.41 11.66
N ASN A 342 13.72 13.24 11.98
CA ASN A 342 13.48 14.66 12.16
C ASN A 342 13.08 15.31 10.81
N PRO A 343 12.12 16.26 10.79
CA PRO A 343 11.69 16.93 9.55
C PRO A 343 12.82 17.59 8.77
N GLU A 344 13.91 17.99 9.44
CA GLU A 344 15.09 18.61 8.81
C GLU A 344 15.94 17.61 8.01
N ASP A 345 15.85 16.32 8.33
CA ASP A 345 16.57 15.24 7.63
C ASP A 345 15.78 14.64 6.46
N VAL A 346 14.47 14.89 6.41
CA VAL A 346 13.61 14.46 5.30
C VAL A 346 13.71 15.49 4.17
N LYS A 347 14.49 15.17 3.13
CA LYS A 347 14.83 16.12 2.05
C LYS A 347 14.37 15.61 0.69
N ALA A 348 13.68 16.48 -0.06
CA ALA A 348 13.27 16.21 -1.43
C ALA A 348 13.24 17.51 -2.26
N ASN A 349 13.13 17.35 -3.57
CA ASN A 349 12.73 18.45 -4.44
C ASN A 349 11.20 18.57 -4.39
N TYR A 350 10.69 19.78 -4.52
CA TYR A 350 9.25 20.02 -4.51
C TYR A 350 8.82 20.90 -5.67
N TYR A 351 7.68 20.55 -6.23
CA TYR A 351 6.91 21.33 -7.19
C TYR A 351 5.92 22.21 -6.43
N PHE A 352 5.84 23.47 -6.84
CA PHE A 352 4.84 24.44 -6.38
C PHE A 352 4.10 24.97 -7.61
N SER A 353 2.77 24.96 -7.57
CA SER A 353 1.89 25.63 -8.52
C SER A 353 1.21 26.80 -7.84
N ILE A 354 1.46 27.99 -8.30
CA ILE A 354 1.04 29.24 -7.67
C ILE A 354 0.35 30.12 -8.71
N LEU A 355 -0.86 30.63 -8.43
CA LEU A 355 -1.43 31.73 -9.20
C LEU A 355 -0.98 33.04 -8.61
N ALA A 356 -0.39 33.89 -9.45
CA ALA A 356 0.08 35.21 -9.11
C ALA A 356 -0.47 36.26 -10.10
N PRO A 357 -0.69 37.54 -9.72
CA PRO A 357 -1.05 38.58 -10.66
C PRO A 357 -0.06 38.66 -11.83
N ASP A 358 -0.57 38.75 -13.07
CA ASP A 358 0.29 38.93 -14.26
C ASP A 358 0.82 40.36 -14.35
N SER A 359 1.72 40.71 -13.45
CA SER A 359 2.27 42.09 -13.36
C SER A 359 3.74 42.09 -12.95
N LYS A 360 4.42 43.21 -13.21
CA LYS A 360 5.83 43.37 -12.89
C LYS A 360 6.10 43.20 -11.39
N GLY A 361 7.17 42.49 -11.05
CA GLY A 361 7.64 42.32 -9.68
C GLY A 361 7.07 41.10 -8.94
N GLN A 362 6.08 40.39 -9.46
CA GLN A 362 5.46 39.25 -8.76
C GLN A 362 6.42 38.06 -8.60
N VAL A 363 7.17 37.74 -9.64
CA VAL A 363 8.22 36.70 -9.57
C VAL A 363 9.31 37.06 -8.58
N LEU A 364 9.65 38.36 -8.47
CA LEU A 364 10.62 38.85 -7.46
C LEU A 364 10.09 38.63 -6.05
N LYS A 365 8.82 38.97 -5.76
CA LYS A 365 8.20 38.71 -4.45
C LYS A 365 8.19 37.24 -4.11
N LEU A 366 7.85 36.34 -5.07
CA LEU A 366 7.96 34.90 -4.89
C LEU A 366 9.40 34.50 -4.54
N ALA A 367 10.37 34.97 -5.31
CA ALA A 367 11.78 34.68 -5.06
C ALA A 367 12.24 35.13 -3.67
N GLU A 368 11.78 36.28 -3.18
CA GLU A 368 12.09 36.79 -1.84
C GLU A 368 11.52 35.87 -0.74
N ILE A 369 10.27 35.34 -0.90
CA ILE A 369 9.66 34.43 0.04
C ILE A 369 10.46 33.13 0.13
N PHE A 370 10.84 32.54 -1.00
CA PHE A 370 11.63 31.29 -1.02
C PHE A 370 13.05 31.52 -0.48
N ASN A 371 13.69 32.63 -0.87
CA ASN A 371 15.04 32.97 -0.40
C ASN A 371 15.08 33.19 1.13
N ALA A 372 14.01 33.75 1.72
CA ALA A 372 13.91 33.92 3.17
C ALA A 372 13.89 32.59 3.94
N GLN A 373 13.60 31.48 3.27
CA GLN A 373 13.66 30.11 3.80
C GLN A 373 14.91 29.34 3.32
N ASP A 374 15.89 30.03 2.75
CA ASP A 374 17.11 29.41 2.17
C ASP A 374 16.80 28.38 1.08
N ILE A 375 15.81 28.67 0.23
CA ILE A 375 15.36 27.80 -0.86
C ILE A 375 15.78 28.38 -2.20
N SER A 376 16.51 27.60 -2.98
CA SER A 376 16.86 27.92 -4.37
C SER A 376 16.01 27.14 -5.37
N PHE A 377 15.83 27.74 -6.56
CA PHE A 377 15.04 27.15 -7.63
C PHE A 377 15.92 26.29 -8.54
N LYS A 378 15.46 25.07 -8.82
CA LYS A 378 15.99 24.22 -9.90
C LYS A 378 15.39 24.66 -11.23
N GLN A 379 14.09 25.02 -11.21
CA GLN A 379 13.36 25.43 -12.39
C GLN A 379 12.22 26.39 -12.02
N ILE A 380 11.95 27.35 -12.89
CA ILE A 380 10.80 28.24 -12.81
C ILE A 380 10.17 28.33 -14.21
N LEU A 381 8.85 28.20 -14.28
CA LEU A 381 8.05 28.43 -15.48
C LEU A 381 6.92 29.40 -15.14
N GLN A 382 6.60 30.25 -16.08
CA GLN A 382 5.40 31.09 -16.02
C GLN A 382 4.59 30.79 -17.27
N ASP A 383 3.43 30.18 -17.13
CA ASP A 383 2.59 29.79 -18.24
C ASP A 383 1.11 30.00 -17.91
N GLY A 384 0.34 30.21 -18.97
CA GLY A 384 -1.10 30.35 -18.88
C GLY A 384 -1.57 31.62 -18.18
N LYS A 385 -2.76 32.06 -18.56
CA LYS A 385 -3.52 33.09 -17.88
C LYS A 385 -4.83 32.54 -17.40
N GLU A 386 -5.12 32.74 -16.13
CA GLU A 386 -6.41 32.44 -15.52
C GLU A 386 -7.00 33.79 -15.06
N GLY A 387 -7.73 34.45 -15.98
CA GLY A 387 -8.18 35.82 -15.80
C GLY A 387 -7.02 36.84 -15.89
N ASP A 388 -6.80 37.57 -14.81
CA ASP A 388 -5.70 38.53 -14.62
C ASP A 388 -4.50 37.95 -13.87
N LYS A 389 -4.53 36.64 -13.55
CA LYS A 389 -3.43 35.93 -12.92
C LYS A 389 -2.69 35.02 -13.92
N ALA A 390 -1.41 34.85 -13.69
CA ALA A 390 -0.57 33.86 -14.37
C ALA A 390 -0.23 32.71 -13.43
N ARG A 391 -0.12 31.50 -13.97
CA ARG A 391 0.39 30.37 -13.23
C ARG A 391 1.91 30.42 -13.21
N VAL A 392 2.49 30.43 -12.03
CA VAL A 392 3.93 30.31 -11.81
C VAL A 392 4.20 28.95 -11.20
N VAL A 393 5.02 28.17 -11.89
CA VAL A 393 5.49 26.86 -11.45
C VAL A 393 6.93 26.98 -10.99
N ILE A 394 7.22 26.44 -9.81
CA ILE A 394 8.57 26.40 -9.25
C ILE A 394 8.91 24.97 -8.88
N ILE A 395 10.05 24.46 -9.36
CA ILE A 395 10.69 23.26 -8.83
C ILE A 395 11.92 23.69 -8.03
N THR A 396 11.98 23.28 -6.77
CA THR A 396 13.10 23.61 -5.89
C THR A 396 14.27 22.64 -6.06
N HIS A 397 15.47 23.03 -5.67
CA HIS A 397 16.50 22.07 -5.25
C HIS A 397 16.04 21.32 -3.99
N LYS A 398 16.83 20.36 -3.50
CA LYS A 398 16.47 19.61 -2.29
C LYS A 398 16.27 20.54 -1.10
N ILE A 399 15.09 20.53 -0.52
CA ILE A 399 14.72 21.23 0.71
C ILE A 399 14.19 20.22 1.73
N ASN A 400 14.25 20.57 3.00
CA ASN A 400 13.70 19.75 4.05
C ASN A 400 12.20 20.03 4.27
N LYS A 401 11.56 19.16 5.06
CA LYS A 401 10.12 19.25 5.32
C LYS A 401 9.73 20.55 6.07
N SER A 402 10.58 21.02 6.99
CA SER A 402 10.36 22.28 7.71
C SER A 402 10.38 23.48 6.75
N GLN A 403 11.30 23.53 5.80
CA GLN A 403 11.37 24.56 4.76
C GLN A 403 10.13 24.54 3.86
N LEU A 404 9.67 23.35 3.46
CA LEU A 404 8.43 23.18 2.68
C LEU A 404 7.22 23.77 3.41
N GLU A 405 7.05 23.43 4.69
CA GLU A 405 5.92 23.89 5.50
C GLU A 405 5.97 25.40 5.72
N ASN A 406 7.15 25.93 6.01
CA ASN A 406 7.35 27.36 6.20
C ASN A 406 7.02 28.17 4.93
N VAL A 407 7.56 27.78 3.76
CA VAL A 407 7.30 28.51 2.52
C VAL A 407 5.83 28.43 2.11
N ALA A 408 5.19 27.27 2.31
CA ALA A 408 3.76 27.12 2.04
C ALA A 408 2.90 28.01 2.97
N ALA A 409 3.30 28.16 4.24
CA ALA A 409 2.65 29.03 5.19
C ALA A 409 2.85 30.52 4.83
N GLU A 410 4.06 30.92 4.42
CA GLU A 410 4.32 32.31 3.99
C GLU A 410 3.56 32.68 2.72
N LEU A 411 3.49 31.78 1.73
CA LEU A 411 2.71 32.02 0.51
C LEU A 411 1.22 32.26 0.82
N LYS A 412 0.64 31.51 1.77
CA LYS A 412 -0.76 31.69 2.18
C LYS A 412 -1.05 33.02 2.89
N LYS A 413 -0.04 33.69 3.45
CA LYS A 413 -0.21 35.03 4.08
C LYS A 413 -0.31 36.16 3.06
N VAL A 414 0.16 35.93 1.83
CA VAL A 414 0.15 36.93 0.77
C VAL A 414 -1.13 36.79 -0.04
N SER A 415 -2.10 37.65 0.20
CA SER A 415 -3.46 37.58 -0.37
C SER A 415 -3.52 37.63 -1.90
N GLU A 416 -2.48 38.08 -2.57
CA GLU A 416 -2.40 38.14 -4.04
C GLU A 416 -1.94 36.82 -4.66
N PHE A 417 -1.38 35.88 -3.85
CA PHE A 417 -0.92 34.57 -4.30
C PHE A 417 -1.89 33.47 -3.87
N ASP A 418 -2.23 32.57 -4.80
CA ASP A 418 -2.96 31.33 -4.47
C ASP A 418 -2.04 30.14 -4.68
N LEU A 419 -1.60 29.51 -3.60
CA LEU A 419 -0.89 28.25 -3.67
C LEU A 419 -1.89 27.14 -4.02
N LEU A 420 -1.85 26.67 -5.26
CA LEU A 420 -2.77 25.64 -5.77
C LEU A 420 -2.34 24.26 -5.30
N ASN A 421 -1.10 23.88 -5.61
CA ASN A 421 -0.57 22.55 -5.31
C ASN A 421 0.90 22.55 -4.93
N THR A 422 1.26 21.55 -4.12
CA THR A 422 2.65 21.17 -3.88
C THR A 422 2.77 19.67 -4.02
N PHE A 423 3.75 19.19 -4.80
CA PHE A 423 4.05 17.78 -4.99
C PHE A 423 5.52 17.50 -4.77
N LYS A 424 5.81 16.31 -4.25
CA LYS A 424 7.19 15.81 -4.20
C LYS A 424 7.70 15.56 -5.61
N VAL A 425 8.93 15.89 -5.88
CA VAL A 425 9.60 15.57 -7.15
C VAL A 425 10.72 14.59 -6.84
N LEU A 426 10.64 13.40 -7.38
CA LEU A 426 11.73 12.43 -7.28
C LEU A 426 12.88 12.96 -8.15
N GLY A 427 13.99 13.30 -7.52
CA GLY A 427 15.20 13.78 -8.18
C GLY A 427 16.24 12.66 -8.28
N GLU A 428 17.24 12.92 -9.13
CA GLU A 428 18.50 12.16 -9.12
C GLU A 428 19.28 12.39 -7.83
#